data_a46ee399629c48b8a0320ebdc8c3e9d0
#
_entry.id   a46ee399629c48b8a0320ebdc8c3e9d0
#
_cell.length_a   1.000
_cell.length_b   1.000
_cell.length_c   1.000
_cell.angle_alpha   90.00
_cell.angle_beta   90.00
_cell.angle_gamma   90.00
#
_symmetry.space_group_name_H-M   'P 1'
#
loop_
_entity.id
_entity.type
_entity.pdbx_description
1 polymer ?
#
loop_
_entity_poly.entity_id
_entity_poly.type
_entity_poly.pdbx_seq_one_letter_code
_entity_poly.pdbx_strand_id
1 'polypeptide(L)'
;LLYQFNGDGKAVEDARAILDNLAVTSANARNLSGQAQQVSGKLSSFTSKDHLDVQGTLLYNTKNSEFSPDFNIRIGGDTFMRLGVESLGNGSLVDAVVGNKKSKFDFYGGIIRSKFGGGVSYKNKDWNFNADIYDPNNLTLRLRGGRAISSNVYVIGQSIFPHSREGGGEYFGIGYMY
;
A
#
# COMPACT_ATOMS: atom_id res chain seq x y z
N LEU A 1 18.65 30.38 -22.98
CA LEU A 1 18.22 29.24 -22.16
C LEU A 1 17.82 29.64 -20.73
N LEU A 2 18.50 30.59 -20.07
CA LEU A 2 18.12 31.05 -18.72
C LEU A 2 16.87 31.95 -18.68
N TYR A 3 16.49 32.57 -19.79
CA TYR A 3 15.32 33.46 -19.87
C TYR A 3 14.00 32.70 -20.01
N GLN A 4 14.02 31.44 -20.44
CA GLN A 4 12.81 30.62 -20.58
C GLN A 4 12.34 29.97 -19.24
N PHE A 5 13.21 29.94 -18.23
CA PHE A 5 12.87 29.40 -16.90
C PHE A 5 12.21 30.43 -15.96
N ASN A 6 12.20 31.71 -16.33
CA ASN A 6 11.72 32.81 -15.47
C ASN A 6 10.47 33.52 -15.99
N GLY A 7 9.79 32.95 -17.02
CA GLY A 7 8.79 33.68 -17.80
C GLY A 7 7.49 34.02 -17.05
N ASP A 8 7.08 33.22 -16.03
CA ASP A 8 5.75 33.38 -15.41
C ASP A 8 5.67 32.99 -13.92
N GLY A 9 6.80 32.70 -13.27
CA GLY A 9 6.82 32.33 -11.84
C GLY A 9 6.17 30.96 -11.54
N LYS A 10 5.49 30.37 -12.51
CA LYS A 10 4.68 29.15 -12.36
C LYS A 10 5.52 27.94 -11.91
N ALA A 11 6.72 27.79 -12.44
CA ALA A 11 7.63 26.71 -12.04
C ALA A 11 8.05 26.82 -10.55
N VAL A 12 8.17 28.03 -10.03
CA VAL A 12 8.48 28.30 -8.62
C VAL A 12 7.24 28.04 -7.74
N GLU A 13 6.06 28.42 -8.21
CA GLU A 13 4.80 28.13 -7.53
C GLU A 13 4.50 26.62 -7.50
N ASP A 14 4.69 25.93 -8.62
CA ASP A 14 4.54 24.47 -8.70
C ASP A 14 5.56 23.76 -7.79
N ALA A 15 6.81 24.20 -7.74
CA ALA A 15 7.82 23.66 -6.84
C ALA A 15 7.46 23.90 -5.36
N ARG A 16 6.92 25.07 -5.00
CA ARG A 16 6.42 25.34 -3.64
C ARG A 16 5.23 24.47 -3.30
N ALA A 17 4.26 24.33 -4.20
CA ALA A 17 3.10 23.46 -3.98
C ALA A 17 3.51 21.99 -3.79
N ILE A 18 4.52 21.51 -4.52
CA ILE A 18 5.10 20.17 -4.34
C ILE A 18 5.75 20.06 -2.96
N LEU A 19 6.54 21.03 -2.54
CA LEU A 19 7.20 21.03 -1.24
C LEU A 19 6.20 21.09 -0.08
N ASP A 20 5.18 21.91 -0.19
CA ASP A 20 4.10 22.00 0.80
C ASP A 20 3.30 20.69 0.90
N ASN A 21 2.97 20.09 -0.23
CA ASN A 21 2.32 18.78 -0.26
C ASN A 21 3.20 17.67 0.33
N LEU A 22 4.50 17.71 0.08
CA LEU A 22 5.47 16.78 0.66
C LEU A 22 5.57 16.96 2.19
N ALA A 23 5.56 18.21 2.66
CA ALA A 23 5.58 18.52 4.08
C ALA A 23 4.31 18.02 4.79
N VAL A 24 3.13 18.25 4.20
CA VAL A 24 1.85 17.75 4.71
C VAL A 24 1.81 16.22 4.70
N THR A 25 2.26 15.59 3.61
CA THR A 25 2.33 14.12 3.49
C THR A 25 3.28 13.54 4.54
N SER A 26 4.43 14.17 4.75
CA SER A 26 5.41 13.76 5.77
C SER A 26 4.87 13.93 7.20
N ALA A 27 4.14 15.02 7.48
CA ALA A 27 3.49 15.24 8.77
C ALA A 27 2.37 14.20 9.02
N ASN A 28 1.57 13.90 8.01
CA ASN A 28 0.53 12.88 8.07
C ASN A 28 1.11 11.47 8.28
N ALA A 29 2.22 11.15 7.61
CA ALA A 29 2.94 9.89 7.80
C ALA A 29 3.51 9.75 9.22
N ARG A 30 4.03 10.83 9.81
CA ARG A 30 4.49 10.83 11.21
C ARG A 30 3.34 10.65 12.19
N ASN A 31 2.22 11.34 11.98
CA ASN A 31 1.02 11.20 12.81
C ASN A 31 0.44 9.79 12.72
N LEU A 32 0.40 9.21 11.51
CA LEU A 32 -0.07 7.84 11.28
C LEU A 32 0.86 6.83 11.97
N SER A 33 2.18 7.03 11.89
CA SER A 33 3.18 6.22 12.59
C SER A 33 3.01 6.29 14.12
N GLY A 34 2.76 7.49 14.67
CA GLY A 34 2.49 7.68 16.09
C GLY A 34 1.19 6.99 16.55
N GLN A 35 0.12 7.09 15.75
CA GLN A 35 -1.13 6.37 16.01
C GLN A 35 -0.96 4.86 15.89
N ALA A 36 -0.20 4.39 14.91
CA ALA A 36 0.14 2.97 14.74
C ALA A 36 0.91 2.43 15.96
N GLN A 37 1.85 3.19 16.52
CA GLN A 37 2.57 2.82 17.74
C GLN A 37 1.64 2.75 18.96
N GLN A 38 0.68 3.68 19.10
CA GLN A 38 -0.31 3.64 20.19
C GLN A 38 -1.27 2.46 20.07
N VAL A 39 -1.71 2.15 18.83
CA VAL A 39 -2.55 0.97 18.56
C VAL A 39 -1.76 -0.31 18.82
N SER A 40 -0.51 -0.37 18.38
CA SER A 40 0.40 -1.49 18.66
C SER A 40 0.59 -1.69 20.16
N GLY A 41 0.83 -0.62 20.94
CA GLY A 41 0.96 -0.70 22.39
C GLY A 41 -0.30 -1.21 23.12
N LYS A 42 -1.49 -0.92 22.58
CA LYS A 42 -2.76 -1.44 23.10
C LYS A 42 -3.04 -2.88 22.66
N LEU A 43 -2.62 -3.26 21.46
CA LEU A 43 -2.77 -4.64 20.95
C LEU A 43 -1.74 -5.60 21.53
N SER A 44 -0.54 -5.14 21.87
CA SER A 44 0.49 -5.99 22.51
C SER A 44 0.04 -6.58 23.86
N SER A 45 -1.01 -6.00 24.47
CA SER A 45 -1.65 -6.59 25.64
C SER A 45 -2.50 -7.82 25.32
N PHE A 46 -2.81 -8.08 24.04
CA PHE A 46 -3.68 -9.19 23.63
C PHE A 46 -2.92 -10.40 23.08
N THR A 47 -1.65 -10.26 22.66
CA THR A 47 -0.89 -11.38 22.07
C THR A 47 0.58 -11.31 22.48
N SER A 48 1.06 -12.35 23.13
CA SER A 48 2.42 -12.43 23.71
C SER A 48 3.53 -12.77 22.68
N LYS A 49 3.28 -12.74 21.36
CA LYS A 49 4.24 -13.05 20.28
C LYS A 49 3.98 -12.24 19.01
N ASP A 50 3.75 -10.95 19.13
CA ASP A 50 3.37 -10.15 17.97
C ASP A 50 4.58 -9.70 17.17
N HIS A 51 4.61 -10.09 15.91
CA HIS A 51 5.43 -9.45 14.91
C HIS A 51 4.63 -8.25 14.35
N LEU A 52 5.26 -7.10 14.29
CA LEU A 52 4.75 -5.90 13.65
C LEU A 52 5.55 -5.68 12.37
N ASP A 53 4.90 -5.85 11.23
CA ASP A 53 5.48 -5.50 9.93
C ASP A 53 4.83 -4.22 9.42
N VAL A 54 5.61 -3.22 9.11
CA VAL A 54 5.15 -1.95 8.51
C VAL A 54 5.67 -1.88 7.08
N GLN A 55 4.79 -1.58 6.15
CA GLN A 55 5.10 -1.52 4.73
C GLN A 55 4.58 -0.24 4.11
N GLY A 56 5.45 0.51 3.46
CA GLY A 56 5.09 1.62 2.58
C GLY A 56 5.41 1.26 1.13
N THR A 57 4.53 1.64 0.19
CA THR A 57 4.78 1.46 -1.24
C THR A 57 4.44 2.72 -2.01
N LEU A 58 5.17 2.98 -3.07
CA LEU A 58 4.87 4.02 -4.03
C LEU A 58 4.72 3.36 -5.40
N LEU A 59 3.50 3.32 -5.90
CA LEU A 59 3.15 2.74 -7.19
C LEU A 59 2.85 3.84 -8.20
N TYR A 60 3.20 3.61 -9.44
CA TYR A 60 2.83 4.45 -10.58
C TYR A 60 1.84 3.68 -11.46
N ASN A 61 0.67 4.28 -11.68
CA ASN A 61 -0.36 3.75 -12.58
C ASN A 61 -0.05 4.18 -14.02
N THR A 62 0.22 3.22 -14.89
CA THR A 62 0.58 3.50 -16.29
C THR A 62 -0.60 4.00 -17.13
N LYS A 63 -1.83 3.66 -16.74
CA LYS A 63 -3.04 4.04 -17.49
C LYS A 63 -3.42 5.50 -17.25
N ASN A 64 -3.33 5.96 -16.00
CA ASN A 64 -3.77 7.29 -15.60
C ASN A 64 -2.60 8.26 -15.39
N SER A 65 -1.34 7.78 -15.46
CA SER A 65 -0.13 8.54 -15.17
C SER A 65 -0.13 9.17 -13.76
N GLU A 66 -0.63 8.42 -12.77
CA GLU A 66 -0.79 8.87 -11.38
C GLU A 66 0.03 8.03 -10.42
N PHE A 67 0.52 8.67 -9.36
CA PHE A 67 1.15 7.97 -8.24
C PHE A 67 0.10 7.52 -7.23
N SER A 68 0.31 6.31 -6.70
CA SER A 68 -0.52 5.68 -5.67
C SER A 68 0.38 5.29 -4.50
N PRO A 69 0.52 6.13 -3.49
CA PRO A 69 1.19 5.76 -2.26
C PRO A 69 0.25 4.89 -1.41
N ASP A 70 0.78 3.74 -0.95
CA ASP A 70 0.06 2.83 -0.08
C ASP A 70 0.84 2.66 1.23
N PHE A 71 0.11 2.39 2.30
CA PHE A 71 0.66 2.10 3.61
C PHE A 71 -0.08 0.92 4.25
N ASN A 72 0.66 -0.04 4.77
CA ASN A 72 0.10 -1.22 5.42
C ASN A 72 0.83 -1.53 6.73
N ILE A 73 0.07 -1.98 7.71
CA ILE A 73 0.56 -2.53 8.98
C ILE A 73 0.00 -3.93 9.13
N ARG A 74 0.87 -4.90 9.38
CA ARG A 74 0.50 -6.26 9.74
C ARG A 74 0.88 -6.51 11.20
N ILE A 75 -0.06 -7.04 11.97
CA ILE A 75 0.09 -7.34 13.40
C ILE A 75 -0.26 -8.81 13.60
N GLY A 76 0.61 -9.56 14.30
CA GLY A 76 0.41 -10.96 14.63
C GLY A 76 1.34 -11.91 13.91
N GLY A 77 1.35 -13.16 14.32
CA GLY A 77 2.18 -14.23 13.79
C GLY A 77 1.46 -15.11 12.77
N ASP A 78 1.12 -16.34 13.19
CA ASP A 78 0.39 -17.30 12.34
C ASP A 78 -1.06 -16.86 12.11
N THR A 79 -1.71 -16.29 13.12
CA THR A 79 -2.94 -15.51 12.95
C THR A 79 -2.57 -14.04 12.96
N PHE A 80 -3.07 -13.29 12.00
CA PHE A 80 -2.70 -11.89 11.82
C PHE A 80 -3.88 -11.01 11.43
N MET A 81 -3.72 -9.73 11.69
CA MET A 81 -4.54 -8.66 11.15
C MET A 81 -3.65 -7.76 10.28
N ARG A 82 -4.17 -7.30 9.16
CA ARG A 82 -3.53 -6.30 8.31
C ARG A 82 -4.48 -5.12 8.14
N LEU A 83 -3.98 -3.94 8.44
CA LEU A 83 -4.65 -2.66 8.23
C LEU A 83 -3.86 -1.87 7.20
N GLY A 84 -4.54 -1.19 6.29
CA GLY A 84 -3.86 -0.42 5.27
C GLY A 84 -4.70 0.68 4.66
N VAL A 85 -4.02 1.58 4.00
CA VAL A 85 -4.62 2.61 3.16
C VAL A 85 -3.86 2.63 1.83
N GLU A 86 -4.60 2.55 0.74
CA GLU A 86 -4.08 2.62 -0.62
C GLU A 86 -4.47 3.93 -1.29
N SER A 87 -3.69 4.38 -2.26
CA SER A 87 -3.94 5.62 -3.03
C SER A 87 -4.12 6.85 -2.15
N LEU A 88 -3.23 7.02 -1.17
CA LEU A 88 -3.25 8.18 -0.25
C LEU A 88 -3.25 9.49 -1.04
N GLY A 89 -4.24 10.35 -0.75
CA GLY A 89 -4.39 11.66 -1.39
C GLY A 89 -5.19 11.66 -2.70
N ASN A 90 -5.51 10.49 -3.27
CA ASN A 90 -6.23 10.38 -4.54
C ASN A 90 -7.34 9.32 -4.45
N GLY A 91 -8.39 9.59 -3.66
CA GLY A 91 -9.47 8.64 -3.42
C GLY A 91 -9.05 7.46 -2.55
N SER A 92 -8.52 7.75 -1.35
CA SER A 92 -7.98 6.76 -0.41
C SER A 92 -8.90 5.56 -0.18
N LEU A 93 -8.36 4.35 -0.30
CA LEU A 93 -9.05 3.09 -0.13
C LEU A 93 -8.50 2.35 1.10
N VAL A 94 -9.37 1.75 1.88
CA VAL A 94 -9.01 1.12 3.15
C VAL A 94 -8.93 -0.40 3.00
N ASP A 95 -7.90 -0.99 3.59
CA ASP A 95 -7.76 -2.42 3.80
C ASP A 95 -7.89 -2.74 5.30
N ALA A 96 -8.70 -3.74 5.64
CA ALA A 96 -8.83 -4.29 6.98
C ALA A 96 -9.15 -5.78 6.86
N VAL A 97 -8.13 -6.62 6.98
CA VAL A 97 -8.26 -8.05 6.80
C VAL A 97 -7.70 -8.82 7.99
N VAL A 98 -8.29 -9.98 8.25
CA VAL A 98 -7.76 -10.98 9.17
C VAL A 98 -7.35 -12.23 8.38
N GLY A 99 -6.32 -12.91 8.83
CA GLY A 99 -5.80 -14.04 8.10
C GLY A 99 -5.06 -15.05 8.96
N ASN A 100 -4.71 -16.14 8.30
CA ASN A 100 -3.94 -17.21 8.90
C ASN A 100 -2.82 -17.66 7.96
N LYS A 101 -1.64 -17.86 8.52
CA LYS A 101 -0.46 -18.32 7.82
C LYS A 101 -0.38 -19.85 7.86
N LYS A 102 -0.18 -20.44 6.69
CA LYS A 102 0.12 -21.87 6.54
C LYS A 102 1.38 -22.04 5.72
N SER A 103 2.50 -22.35 6.39
CA SER A 103 3.81 -22.48 5.75
C SER A 103 4.24 -21.18 5.07
N LYS A 104 4.32 -21.14 3.75
CA LYS A 104 4.70 -19.97 2.94
C LYS A 104 3.49 -19.18 2.42
N PHE A 105 2.27 -19.63 2.75
CA PHE A 105 1.03 -19.03 2.29
C PHE A 105 0.29 -18.35 3.44
N ASP A 106 -0.20 -17.15 3.19
CA ASP A 106 -1.14 -16.45 4.03
C ASP A 106 -2.52 -16.45 3.35
N PHE A 107 -3.57 -16.87 4.05
CA PHE A 107 -4.95 -16.79 3.59
C PHE A 107 -5.67 -15.75 4.43
N TYR A 108 -6.39 -14.84 3.81
CA TYR A 108 -7.04 -13.74 4.52
C TYR A 108 -8.36 -13.33 3.88
N GLY A 109 -9.20 -12.67 4.68
CA GLY A 109 -10.45 -12.09 4.24
C GLY A 109 -10.85 -10.90 5.08
N GLY A 110 -11.71 -10.04 4.53
CA GLY A 110 -12.17 -8.82 5.16
C GLY A 110 -12.47 -7.72 4.16
N ILE A 111 -12.08 -6.51 4.49
CA ILE A 111 -12.20 -5.34 3.61
C ILE A 111 -10.91 -5.19 2.82
N ILE A 112 -11.01 -5.17 1.50
CA ILE A 112 -9.91 -4.95 0.54
C ILE A 112 -10.34 -3.81 -0.38
N ARG A 113 -9.56 -2.72 -0.41
CA ARG A 113 -9.89 -1.51 -1.18
C ARG A 113 -11.31 -0.99 -0.91
N SER A 114 -11.68 -0.93 0.37
CA SER A 114 -13.00 -0.51 0.85
C SER A 114 -14.16 -1.43 0.42
N LYS A 115 -13.88 -2.64 -0.04
CA LYS A 115 -14.85 -3.65 -0.49
C LYS A 115 -14.61 -4.99 0.20
N PHE A 116 -15.66 -5.81 0.37
CA PHE A 116 -15.50 -7.17 0.87
C PHE A 116 -14.71 -8.03 -0.10
N GLY A 117 -13.83 -8.84 0.44
CA GLY A 117 -13.00 -9.72 -0.36
C GLY A 117 -12.16 -10.69 0.45
N GLY A 118 -11.35 -11.45 -0.25
CA GLY A 118 -10.39 -12.36 0.31
C GLY A 118 -9.21 -12.54 -0.62
N GLY A 119 -8.14 -13.12 -0.10
CA GLY A 119 -6.96 -13.31 -0.89
C GLY A 119 -6.01 -14.34 -0.31
N VAL A 120 -4.99 -14.60 -1.09
CA VAL A 120 -3.87 -15.45 -0.73
C VAL A 120 -2.57 -14.71 -1.05
N SER A 121 -1.61 -14.79 -0.15
CA SER A 121 -0.26 -14.37 -0.45
C SER A 121 0.73 -15.53 -0.28
N TYR A 122 1.77 -15.48 -1.10
CA TYR A 122 2.94 -16.37 -1.02
C TYR A 122 4.16 -15.51 -0.74
N LYS A 123 4.93 -15.84 0.30
CA LYS A 123 6.15 -15.14 0.66
C LYS A 123 7.32 -16.12 0.72
N ASN A 124 8.37 -15.79 0.00
CA ASN A 124 9.68 -16.43 0.07
C ASN A 124 10.72 -15.35 0.39
N LYS A 125 12.00 -15.74 0.56
CA LYS A 125 13.09 -14.82 0.89
C LYS A 125 13.16 -13.61 -0.05
N ASP A 126 13.07 -13.83 -1.36
CA ASP A 126 13.29 -12.81 -2.38
C ASP A 126 12.01 -12.37 -3.10
N TRP A 127 10.92 -13.14 -2.95
CA TRP A 127 9.68 -12.93 -3.70
C TRP A 127 8.47 -12.89 -2.79
N ASN A 128 7.54 -12.03 -3.11
CA ASN A 128 6.18 -12.07 -2.58
C ASN A 128 5.17 -11.99 -3.74
N PHE A 129 4.08 -12.73 -3.63
CA PHE A 129 2.98 -12.71 -4.58
C PHE A 129 1.67 -12.67 -3.80
N ASN A 130 0.74 -11.82 -4.26
CA ASN A 130 -0.59 -11.71 -3.69
C ASN A 130 -1.62 -11.85 -4.82
N ALA A 131 -2.69 -12.57 -4.54
CA ALA A 131 -3.88 -12.61 -5.37
C ALA A 131 -5.09 -12.31 -4.49
N ASP A 132 -5.83 -11.28 -4.83
CA ASP A 132 -7.04 -10.84 -4.12
C ASP A 132 -8.23 -10.88 -5.05
N ILE A 133 -9.38 -11.31 -4.50
CA ILE A 133 -10.69 -11.19 -5.14
C ILE A 133 -11.57 -10.37 -4.22
N TYR A 134 -12.14 -9.28 -4.71
CA TYR A 134 -12.96 -8.36 -3.92
C TYR A 134 -14.05 -7.71 -4.77
N ASP A 135 -14.93 -6.92 -4.11
CA ASP A 135 -16.10 -6.26 -4.70
C ASP A 135 -17.09 -7.26 -5.32
N PRO A 136 -17.93 -7.93 -4.52
CA PRO A 136 -18.91 -8.91 -5.01
C PRO A 136 -19.88 -8.36 -6.08
N ASN A 137 -20.11 -7.04 -6.11
CA ASN A 137 -21.00 -6.41 -7.09
C ASN A 137 -20.30 -6.15 -8.43
N ASN A 138 -18.97 -5.96 -8.40
CA ASN A 138 -18.12 -5.77 -9.57
C ASN A 138 -16.84 -6.58 -9.38
N LEU A 139 -16.98 -7.90 -9.44
CA LEU A 139 -15.91 -8.84 -9.10
C LEU A 139 -14.58 -8.40 -9.70
N THR A 140 -13.62 -8.11 -8.82
CA THR A 140 -12.32 -7.59 -9.20
C THR A 140 -11.23 -8.53 -8.73
N LEU A 141 -10.35 -8.92 -9.64
CA LEU A 141 -9.12 -9.65 -9.36
C LEU A 141 -7.96 -8.66 -9.31
N ARG A 142 -7.15 -8.73 -8.25
CA ARG A 142 -5.87 -8.04 -8.16
C ARG A 142 -4.74 -9.05 -8.03
N LEU A 143 -3.72 -8.91 -8.86
CA LEU A 143 -2.48 -9.65 -8.76
C LEU A 143 -1.35 -8.67 -8.43
N ARG A 144 -0.56 -8.97 -7.41
CA ARG A 144 0.60 -8.18 -7.01
C ARG A 144 1.81 -9.11 -6.86
N GLY A 145 2.92 -8.74 -7.45
CA GLY A 145 4.19 -9.45 -7.32
C GLY A 145 5.29 -8.48 -6.91
N GLY A 146 6.18 -8.91 -6.01
CA GLY A 146 7.31 -8.12 -5.58
C GLY A 146 8.59 -8.95 -5.49
N ARG A 147 9.73 -8.31 -5.75
CA ARG A 147 11.07 -8.89 -5.58
C ARG A 147 11.93 -7.99 -4.72
N ALA A 148 12.55 -8.56 -3.70
CA ALA A 148 13.51 -7.86 -2.85
C ALA A 148 14.77 -7.51 -3.66
N ILE A 149 15.20 -6.25 -3.56
CA ILE A 149 16.47 -5.74 -4.11
C ILE A 149 17.47 -5.41 -2.99
N SER A 150 16.98 -5.25 -1.77
CA SER A 150 17.79 -5.19 -0.54
C SER A 150 16.99 -5.76 0.64
N SER A 151 17.54 -5.69 1.85
CA SER A 151 16.88 -6.20 3.06
C SER A 151 15.49 -5.61 3.30
N ASN A 152 15.29 -4.35 2.93
CA ASN A 152 14.09 -3.58 3.25
C ASN A 152 13.40 -2.99 2.01
N VAL A 153 14.05 -3.04 0.84
CA VAL A 153 13.54 -2.43 -0.41
C VAL A 153 13.21 -3.51 -1.41
N TYR A 154 12.06 -3.35 -2.08
CA TYR A 154 11.62 -4.27 -3.12
C TYR A 154 10.95 -3.52 -4.26
N VAL A 155 11.02 -4.08 -5.47
CA VAL A 155 10.27 -3.63 -6.63
C VAL A 155 8.94 -4.37 -6.69
N ILE A 156 7.90 -3.70 -7.18
CA ILE A 156 6.54 -4.23 -7.22
C ILE A 156 5.94 -4.02 -8.60
N GLY A 157 5.23 -5.05 -9.07
CA GLY A 157 4.26 -4.96 -10.15
C GLY A 157 2.88 -5.32 -9.63
N GLN A 158 1.85 -4.63 -10.07
CA GLN A 158 0.46 -4.91 -9.72
C GLN A 158 -0.43 -4.74 -10.94
N SER A 159 -1.40 -5.65 -11.10
CA SER A 159 -2.44 -5.55 -12.11
C SER A 159 -3.81 -5.72 -11.44
N ILE A 160 -4.77 -4.88 -11.83
CA ILE A 160 -6.14 -4.89 -11.31
C ILE A 160 -7.09 -5.13 -12.49
N PHE A 161 -7.89 -6.19 -12.40
CA PHE A 161 -8.83 -6.66 -13.41
C PHE A 161 -10.26 -6.62 -12.88
N PRO A 162 -10.97 -5.49 -12.98
CA PRO A 162 -12.38 -5.43 -12.63
C PRO A 162 -13.24 -6.10 -13.71
N HIS A 163 -14.38 -6.66 -13.32
CA HIS A 163 -15.38 -7.21 -14.26
C HIS A 163 -15.93 -6.12 -15.19
N SER A 164 -16.30 -4.96 -14.65
CA SER A 164 -16.55 -3.76 -15.48
C SER A 164 -15.19 -3.17 -15.86
N ARG A 165 -14.93 -2.94 -17.11
CA ARG A 165 -13.64 -2.46 -17.63
C ARG A 165 -13.16 -1.11 -17.05
N GLU A 166 -13.88 -0.52 -16.12
CA GLU A 166 -13.55 0.72 -15.41
C GLU A 166 -12.77 0.42 -14.13
N GLY A 167 -11.78 1.25 -13.79
CA GLY A 167 -11.01 1.20 -12.54
C GLY A 167 -9.88 0.17 -12.50
N GLY A 168 -9.64 -0.56 -13.57
CA GLY A 168 -8.47 -1.44 -13.72
C GLY A 168 -7.22 -0.70 -14.13
N GLY A 169 -6.05 -1.32 -13.95
CA GLY A 169 -4.79 -0.75 -14.38
C GLY A 169 -3.58 -1.60 -14.00
N GLU A 170 -2.47 -1.22 -14.60
CA GLU A 170 -1.16 -1.78 -14.29
C GLU A 170 -0.35 -0.75 -13.51
N TYR A 171 0.32 -1.22 -12.49
CA TYR A 171 1.10 -0.38 -11.57
C TYR A 171 2.49 -0.97 -11.41
N PHE A 172 3.47 -0.10 -11.37
CA PHE A 172 4.86 -0.45 -11.07
C PHE A 172 5.40 0.50 -10.01
N GLY A 173 6.26 0.01 -9.15
CA GLY A 173 6.81 0.86 -8.12
C GLY A 173 7.81 0.18 -7.22
N ILE A 174 8.05 0.86 -6.12
CA ILE A 174 8.97 0.43 -5.08
C ILE A 174 8.25 0.36 -3.73
N GLY A 175 8.71 -0.51 -2.87
CA GLY A 175 8.24 -0.63 -1.51
C GLY A 175 9.38 -0.70 -0.52
N TYR A 176 9.07 -0.29 0.70
CA TYR A 176 9.93 -0.39 1.86
C TYR A 176 9.20 -1.15 2.97
N MET A 177 9.89 -2.09 3.59
CA MET A 177 9.38 -2.88 4.71
C MET A 177 10.29 -2.68 5.92
N TYR A 178 9.67 -2.36 7.05
CA TYR A 178 10.34 -2.18 8.34
C TYR A 178 9.89 -3.26 9.33
#